data_0eafcff9266047a6da6ebc3a99332932
#
_entry.id   0eafcff9266047a6da6ebc3a99332932
#
_cell.length_a   1.000
_cell.length_b   1.000
_cell.length_c   1.000
_cell.angle_alpha   90.00
_cell.angle_beta   90.00
_cell.angle_gamma   90.00
#
_symmetry.space_group_name_H-M   'P 1'
#
loop_
_entity.id
_entity.type
_entity.pdbx_description
1 polymer ?
#
loop_
_entity_poly.entity_id
_entity_poly.type
_entity_poly.pdbx_seq_one_letter_code
_entity_poly.pdbx_strand_id
1 'polypeptide(L)'
;MVVFFSHAGDNYAVGNIEVGNTKNVADYISELTGAEQFEIVTHKYDGMAYTPLINLAKEETKNGELPEYEGDVDLSPYDTVFIGGPVWWGTYPQVMFTFFKKHANDLKSKTVIPFTTHEGSGLANCVEDVKAAFPGANVQKGFSIYGHEVRTEKGKVEKWLKGLGY
;
A
#
# COMPACT_ATOMS: atom_id res chain seq x y z
N MET A 1 -4.26 11.65 5.21
CA MET A 1 -4.91 10.70 4.26
C MET A 1 -4.13 9.39 4.24
N VAL A 2 -4.81 8.26 4.21
CA VAL A 2 -4.21 6.93 3.98
C VAL A 2 -4.66 6.45 2.61
N VAL A 3 -3.74 6.30 1.67
CA VAL A 3 -3.98 5.74 0.34
C VAL A 3 -3.38 4.34 0.29
N PHE A 4 -4.16 3.37 -0.11
CA PHE A 4 -3.66 1.99 -0.10
C PHE A 4 -4.39 1.09 -1.10
N PHE A 5 -3.71 0.04 -1.52
CA PHE A 5 -4.30 -1.12 -2.17
C PHE A 5 -4.26 -2.30 -1.21
N SER A 6 -5.32 -3.09 -1.16
CA SER A 6 -5.39 -4.31 -0.36
C SER A 6 -6.03 -5.44 -1.15
N HIS A 7 -5.55 -6.65 -0.97
CA HIS A 7 -6.09 -7.83 -1.64
C HIS A 7 -6.77 -8.76 -0.63
N ALA A 8 -8.09 -8.89 -0.76
CA ALA A 8 -8.87 -9.95 -0.14
C ALA A 8 -8.85 -11.20 -1.04
N GLY A 9 -9.26 -12.34 -0.51
CA GLY A 9 -9.22 -13.60 -1.23
C GLY A 9 -7.98 -14.41 -0.93
N ASP A 10 -7.45 -15.11 -1.92
CA ASP A 10 -6.37 -16.08 -1.73
C ASP A 10 -5.01 -15.38 -1.62
N ASN A 11 -4.38 -15.51 -0.46
CA ASN A 11 -3.11 -14.85 -0.10
C ASN A 11 -2.08 -15.85 0.39
N TYR A 12 -0.80 -15.55 0.16
CA TYR A 12 0.31 -16.35 0.68
C TYR A 12 0.31 -16.38 2.20
N ALA A 13 0.63 -17.53 2.77
CA ALA A 13 0.74 -17.83 4.20
C ALA A 13 -0.55 -17.70 5.03
N VAL A 14 -1.48 -16.83 4.66
CA VAL A 14 -2.72 -16.61 5.43
C VAL A 14 -3.95 -17.25 4.78
N GLY A 15 -3.82 -17.80 3.56
CA GLY A 15 -4.91 -18.44 2.83
C GLY A 15 -5.96 -17.44 2.35
N ASN A 16 -7.21 -17.89 2.28
CA ASN A 16 -8.32 -17.06 1.84
C ASN A 16 -8.82 -16.16 2.98
N ILE A 17 -8.75 -14.84 2.79
CA ILE A 17 -9.14 -13.83 3.79
C ILE A 17 -10.20 -12.89 3.22
N GLU A 18 -11.19 -12.53 4.03
CA GLU A 18 -12.27 -11.62 3.66
C GLU A 18 -11.82 -10.17 3.62
N VAL A 19 -10.91 -9.79 4.52
CA VAL A 19 -10.32 -8.45 4.60
C VAL A 19 -8.81 -8.56 4.39
N GLY A 20 -8.30 -7.89 3.38
CA GLY A 20 -6.89 -7.90 3.05
C GLY A 20 -6.00 -7.36 4.18
N ASN A 21 -4.79 -7.86 4.27
CA ASN A 21 -3.85 -7.49 5.34
C ASN A 21 -3.54 -5.99 5.36
N THR A 22 -3.35 -5.37 4.20
CA THR A 22 -3.05 -3.93 4.10
C THR A 22 -4.22 -3.08 4.60
N LYS A 23 -5.47 -3.49 4.33
CA LYS A 23 -6.67 -2.81 4.84
C LYS A 23 -6.67 -2.75 6.36
N ASN A 24 -6.33 -3.85 7.04
CA ASN A 24 -6.23 -3.84 8.50
C ASN A 24 -5.21 -2.81 9.02
N VAL A 25 -4.06 -2.68 8.36
CA VAL A 25 -3.05 -1.66 8.72
C VAL A 25 -3.58 -0.26 8.47
N ALA A 26 -4.23 -0.02 7.33
CA ALA A 26 -4.85 1.27 7.01
C ALA A 26 -5.91 1.66 8.06
N ASP A 27 -6.72 0.70 8.51
CA ASP A 27 -7.71 0.92 9.56
C ASP A 27 -7.06 1.32 10.88
N TYR A 28 -5.96 0.66 11.27
CA TYR A 28 -5.22 1.04 12.48
C TYR A 28 -4.61 2.44 12.38
N ILE A 29 -4.04 2.81 11.22
CA ILE A 29 -3.52 4.17 11.00
C ILE A 29 -4.66 5.18 11.17
N SER A 30 -5.81 4.96 10.53
CA SER A 30 -6.95 5.87 10.62
C SER A 30 -7.51 5.97 12.04
N GLU A 31 -7.64 4.86 12.74
CA GLU A 31 -8.11 4.84 14.13
C GLU A 31 -7.17 5.64 15.07
N LEU A 32 -5.85 5.52 14.87
CA LEU A 32 -4.85 6.13 15.75
C LEU A 32 -4.52 7.58 15.40
N THR A 33 -4.77 8.01 14.16
CA THR A 33 -4.40 9.34 13.68
C THR A 33 -5.58 10.22 13.29
N GLY A 34 -6.78 9.65 13.13
CA GLY A 34 -7.94 10.33 12.56
C GLY A 34 -7.86 10.54 11.04
N ALA A 35 -6.88 9.95 10.35
CA ALA A 35 -6.71 10.12 8.91
C ALA A 35 -7.85 9.45 8.13
N GLU A 36 -8.35 10.13 7.11
CA GLU A 36 -9.29 9.56 6.13
C GLU A 36 -8.58 8.53 5.25
N GLN A 37 -9.36 7.67 4.59
CA GLN A 37 -8.86 6.60 3.73
C GLN A 37 -9.32 6.76 2.29
N PHE A 38 -8.44 6.40 1.37
CA PHE A 38 -8.78 6.11 -0.01
C PHE A 38 -8.21 4.74 -0.39
N GLU A 39 -9.08 3.78 -0.60
CA GLU A 39 -8.70 2.46 -1.08
C GLU A 39 -8.66 2.45 -2.61
N ILE A 40 -7.52 2.04 -3.16
CA ILE A 40 -7.37 1.82 -4.59
C ILE A 40 -8.05 0.49 -4.92
N VAL A 41 -9.22 0.56 -5.54
CA VAL A 41 -10.05 -0.61 -5.88
C VAL A 41 -9.85 -0.97 -7.35
N THR A 42 -9.54 -2.23 -7.62
CA THR A 42 -9.55 -2.79 -8.96
C THR A 42 -10.15 -4.19 -8.91
N HIS A 43 -11.00 -4.51 -9.88
CA HIS A 43 -11.63 -5.83 -10.01
C HIS A 43 -10.79 -6.83 -10.81
N LYS A 44 -9.61 -6.40 -11.26
CA LYS A 44 -8.72 -7.22 -12.11
C LYS A 44 -8.32 -8.54 -11.45
N TYR A 45 -8.23 -8.55 -10.12
CA TYR A 45 -7.73 -9.70 -9.34
C TYR A 45 -8.82 -10.48 -8.60
N ASP A 46 -10.08 -10.05 -8.73
CA ASP A 46 -11.20 -10.63 -7.99
C ASP A 46 -11.39 -12.11 -8.32
N GLY A 47 -11.57 -12.93 -7.29
CA GLY A 47 -11.83 -14.37 -7.43
C GLY A 47 -10.66 -15.19 -7.99
N MET A 48 -9.50 -14.59 -8.19
CA MET A 48 -8.33 -15.34 -8.66
C MET A 48 -7.75 -16.22 -7.56
N ALA A 49 -7.45 -17.48 -7.91
CA ALA A 49 -6.65 -18.35 -7.06
C ALA A 49 -5.20 -17.83 -7.00
N TYR A 50 -4.48 -18.23 -5.95
CA TYR A 50 -3.14 -17.70 -5.68
C TYR A 50 -2.16 -17.82 -6.85
N THR A 51 -2.02 -18.99 -7.46
CA THR A 51 -1.03 -19.21 -8.53
C THR A 51 -1.30 -18.37 -9.79
N PRO A 52 -2.53 -18.31 -10.36
CA PRO A 52 -2.84 -17.38 -11.44
C PRO A 52 -2.57 -15.91 -11.09
N LEU A 53 -2.91 -15.49 -9.85
CA LEU A 53 -2.69 -14.14 -9.37
C LEU A 53 -1.21 -13.77 -9.37
N ILE A 54 -0.35 -14.60 -8.79
CA ILE A 54 1.10 -14.30 -8.72
C ILE A 54 1.76 -14.29 -10.11
N ASN A 55 1.29 -15.11 -11.03
CA ASN A 55 1.79 -15.13 -12.41
C ASN A 55 1.37 -13.85 -13.15
N LEU A 56 0.12 -13.43 -13.03
CA LEU A 56 -0.35 -12.17 -13.60
C LEU A 56 0.42 -10.98 -13.03
N ALA A 57 0.57 -10.89 -11.70
CA ALA A 57 1.32 -9.83 -11.04
C ALA A 57 2.79 -9.78 -11.47
N LYS A 58 3.40 -10.95 -11.73
CA LYS A 58 4.76 -11.03 -12.26
C LYS A 58 4.88 -10.41 -13.65
N GLU A 59 3.96 -10.77 -14.55
CA GLU A 59 3.97 -10.22 -15.91
C GLU A 59 3.67 -8.71 -15.92
N GLU A 60 2.72 -8.26 -15.11
CA GLU A 60 2.45 -6.82 -14.94
C GLU A 60 3.69 -6.06 -14.47
N THR A 61 4.37 -6.56 -13.45
CA THR A 61 5.60 -5.94 -12.92
C THR A 61 6.70 -5.93 -13.97
N LYS A 62 6.91 -7.04 -14.67
CA LYS A 62 7.93 -7.15 -15.73
C LYS A 62 7.68 -6.20 -16.89
N ASN A 63 6.41 -6.03 -17.27
CA ASN A 63 6.02 -5.21 -18.43
C ASN A 63 5.76 -3.74 -18.06
N GLY A 64 5.76 -3.38 -16.75
CA GLY A 64 5.41 -2.04 -16.30
C GLY A 64 3.97 -1.67 -16.64
N GLU A 65 3.06 -2.64 -16.57
CA GLU A 65 1.64 -2.40 -16.82
C GLU A 65 1.05 -1.45 -15.78
N LEU A 66 0.02 -0.69 -16.19
CA LEU A 66 -0.68 0.24 -15.33
C LEU A 66 -2.18 -0.12 -15.28
N PRO A 67 -2.55 -1.11 -14.47
CA PRO A 67 -3.96 -1.51 -14.32
C PRO A 67 -4.82 -0.35 -13.84
N GLU A 68 -6.02 -0.23 -14.37
CA GLU A 68 -6.98 0.79 -13.94
C GLU A 68 -7.53 0.49 -12.55
N TYR A 69 -7.93 1.54 -11.85
CA TYR A 69 -8.62 1.48 -10.57
C TYR A 69 -9.84 2.41 -10.58
N GLU A 70 -10.76 2.16 -9.64
CA GLU A 70 -12.00 2.91 -9.54
C GLU A 70 -11.87 4.17 -8.68
N GLY A 71 -12.59 5.21 -9.07
CA GLY A 71 -12.67 6.46 -8.32
C GLY A 71 -11.44 7.35 -8.45
N ASP A 72 -11.44 8.38 -7.60
CA ASP A 72 -10.35 9.34 -7.47
C ASP A 72 -10.43 10.04 -6.12
N VAL A 73 -9.36 10.72 -5.73
CA VAL A 73 -9.28 11.46 -4.47
C VAL A 73 -8.60 12.81 -4.66
N ASP A 74 -9.18 13.84 -4.05
CA ASP A 74 -8.52 15.14 -3.95
C ASP A 74 -7.51 15.10 -2.79
N LEU A 75 -6.23 15.17 -3.12
CA LEU A 75 -5.14 15.19 -2.14
C LEU A 75 -4.78 16.60 -1.67
N SER A 76 -5.37 17.65 -2.26
CA SER A 76 -5.01 19.04 -1.95
C SER A 76 -5.15 19.42 -0.46
N PRO A 77 -6.14 18.90 0.33
CA PRO A 77 -6.28 19.26 1.73
C PRO A 77 -5.24 18.63 2.66
N TYR A 78 -4.43 17.67 2.19
CA TYR A 78 -3.58 16.85 3.05
C TYR A 78 -2.10 17.19 2.87
N ASP A 79 -1.41 17.52 3.96
CA ASP A 79 0.05 17.73 3.99
C ASP A 79 0.83 16.41 4.10
N THR A 80 0.20 15.40 4.70
CA THR A 80 0.77 14.06 4.90
C THR A 80 -0.11 12.99 4.30
N VAL A 81 0.51 12.10 3.51
CA VAL A 81 -0.16 10.96 2.88
C VAL A 81 0.60 9.68 3.20
N PHE A 82 -0.07 8.75 3.88
CA PHE A 82 0.40 7.38 4.02
C PHE A 82 0.11 6.63 2.72
N ILE A 83 1.07 5.86 2.23
CA ILE A 83 0.92 5.04 1.03
C ILE A 83 1.23 3.59 1.36
N GLY A 84 0.26 2.71 1.16
CA GLY A 84 0.39 1.31 1.55
C GLY A 84 -0.09 0.27 0.56
N GLY A 85 0.54 -0.89 0.63
CA GLY A 85 0.16 -2.03 -0.20
C GLY A 85 0.89 -3.31 0.21
N PRO A 86 0.45 -4.46 -0.30
CA PRO A 86 1.23 -5.68 -0.21
C PRO A 86 2.49 -5.58 -1.08
N VAL A 87 3.50 -6.36 -0.74
CA VAL A 87 4.68 -6.51 -1.60
C VAL A 87 4.44 -7.64 -2.60
N TRP A 88 4.34 -7.29 -3.87
CA TRP A 88 4.22 -8.24 -4.98
C TRP A 88 5.45 -8.14 -5.88
N TRP A 89 6.23 -9.22 -5.96
CA TRP A 89 7.44 -9.27 -6.78
C TRP A 89 8.45 -8.15 -6.47
N GLY A 90 8.64 -7.87 -5.20
CA GLY A 90 9.68 -6.94 -4.73
C GLY A 90 9.31 -5.46 -4.78
N THR A 91 8.06 -5.13 -5.12
CA THR A 91 7.53 -3.77 -5.19
C THR A 91 6.05 -3.72 -4.81
N TYR A 92 5.41 -2.56 -4.89
CA TYR A 92 3.96 -2.45 -4.82
C TYR A 92 3.29 -3.08 -6.05
N PRO A 93 2.03 -3.56 -5.95
CA PRO A 93 1.24 -3.98 -7.11
C PRO A 93 1.14 -2.87 -8.15
N GLN A 94 1.12 -3.24 -9.44
CA GLN A 94 1.19 -2.26 -10.53
C GLN A 94 0.02 -1.26 -10.56
N VAL A 95 -1.14 -1.60 -10.00
CA VAL A 95 -2.25 -0.66 -9.82
C VAL A 95 -1.87 0.54 -8.95
N MET A 96 -0.95 0.39 -8.02
CA MET A 96 -0.41 1.50 -7.23
C MET A 96 0.40 2.47 -8.10
N PHE A 97 1.12 1.98 -9.09
CA PHE A 97 1.87 2.84 -10.03
C PHE A 97 0.95 3.62 -10.95
N THR A 98 -0.25 3.12 -11.24
CA THR A 98 -1.29 3.89 -11.93
C THR A 98 -1.69 5.11 -11.10
N PHE A 99 -1.92 4.92 -9.80
CA PHE A 99 -2.18 6.00 -8.85
C PHE A 99 -0.97 6.95 -8.76
N PHE A 100 0.25 6.44 -8.63
CA PHE A 100 1.46 7.25 -8.55
C PHE A 100 1.61 8.17 -9.76
N LYS A 101 1.41 7.64 -10.96
CA LYS A 101 1.47 8.41 -12.20
C LYS A 101 0.42 9.51 -12.26
N LYS A 102 -0.81 9.21 -11.82
CA LYS A 102 -1.92 10.17 -11.82
C LYS A 102 -1.69 11.32 -10.84
N HIS A 103 -1.17 11.04 -9.64
CA HIS A 103 -1.01 11.99 -8.54
C HIS A 103 0.44 12.48 -8.32
N ALA A 104 1.33 12.28 -9.28
CA ALA A 104 2.73 12.67 -9.17
C ALA A 104 2.91 14.17 -8.82
N ASN A 105 2.10 15.04 -9.41
CA ASN A 105 2.14 16.47 -9.13
C ASN A 105 1.55 16.85 -7.77
N ASP A 106 0.53 16.09 -7.31
CA ASP A 106 -0.16 16.37 -6.05
C ASP A 106 0.71 16.05 -4.85
N LEU A 107 1.56 15.03 -4.97
CA LEU A 107 2.38 14.49 -3.88
C LEU A 107 3.80 15.07 -3.81
N LYS A 108 4.29 15.73 -4.86
CA LYS A 108 5.70 16.19 -4.95
C LYS A 108 6.17 17.14 -3.84
N SER A 109 5.27 17.79 -3.13
CA SER A 109 5.60 18.74 -2.05
C SER A 109 5.08 18.30 -0.68
N LYS A 110 4.55 17.08 -0.59
CA LYS A 110 3.95 16.56 0.63
C LYS A 110 4.89 15.64 1.40
N THR A 111 4.57 15.37 2.64
CA THR A 111 5.16 14.27 3.41
C THR A 111 4.48 12.98 3.00
N VAL A 112 5.26 12.01 2.53
CA VAL A 112 4.77 10.70 2.11
C VAL A 112 5.38 9.63 3.00
N ILE A 113 4.53 8.78 3.58
CA ILE A 113 4.92 7.76 4.56
C ILE A 113 4.55 6.38 4.02
N PRO A 114 5.51 5.64 3.44
CA PRO A 114 5.25 4.31 2.89
C PRO A 114 5.00 3.26 3.98
N PHE A 115 4.09 2.31 3.72
CA PHE A 115 3.96 1.10 4.53
C PHE A 115 3.66 -0.13 3.68
N THR A 116 4.08 -1.29 4.13
CA THR A 116 3.87 -2.55 3.41
C THR A 116 3.37 -3.66 4.32
N THR A 117 2.59 -4.56 3.74
CA THR A 117 2.34 -5.90 4.29
C THR A 117 3.07 -6.93 3.44
N HIS A 118 3.68 -7.92 4.06
CA HIS A 118 4.53 -8.89 3.38
C HIS A 118 4.57 -10.23 4.12
N GLU A 119 5.20 -11.23 3.49
CA GLU A 119 5.52 -12.52 4.12
C GLU A 119 7.02 -12.85 3.97
N GLY A 120 7.88 -11.85 4.28
CA GLY A 120 9.33 -11.99 4.29
C GLY A 120 10.10 -10.92 3.50
N SER A 121 9.43 -10.14 2.65
CA SER A 121 10.08 -9.13 1.80
C SER A 121 10.37 -7.80 2.49
N GLY A 122 9.76 -7.54 3.64
CA GLY A 122 9.86 -6.24 4.32
C GLY A 122 9.32 -5.10 3.46
N LEU A 123 10.08 -4.03 3.36
CA LEU A 123 9.76 -2.89 2.48
C LEU A 123 10.13 -3.12 1.02
N ALA A 124 11.00 -4.11 0.74
CA ALA A 124 11.54 -4.36 -0.59
C ALA A 124 11.95 -3.04 -1.29
N ASN A 125 11.53 -2.81 -2.54
CA ASN A 125 11.82 -1.57 -3.28
C ASN A 125 10.77 -0.47 -3.06
N CYS A 126 9.72 -0.70 -2.28
CA CYS A 126 8.55 0.18 -2.20
C CYS A 126 8.88 1.62 -1.79
N VAL A 127 9.83 1.84 -0.88
CA VAL A 127 10.25 3.19 -0.48
C VAL A 127 10.96 3.92 -1.61
N GLU A 128 11.85 3.24 -2.32
CA GLU A 128 12.59 3.81 -3.45
C GLU A 128 11.66 4.08 -4.63
N ASP A 129 10.66 3.22 -4.86
CA ASP A 129 9.65 3.43 -5.90
C ASP A 129 8.80 4.67 -5.60
N VAL A 130 8.42 4.90 -4.33
CA VAL A 130 7.70 6.11 -3.90
C VAL A 130 8.58 7.37 -4.10
N LYS A 131 9.87 7.31 -3.75
CA LYS A 131 10.81 8.42 -3.98
C LYS A 131 10.96 8.73 -5.47
N ALA A 132 11.04 7.71 -6.31
CA ALA A 132 11.14 7.87 -7.76
C ALA A 132 9.85 8.44 -8.37
N ALA A 133 8.69 8.02 -7.85
CA ALA A 133 7.40 8.51 -8.33
C ALA A 133 7.12 9.97 -7.96
N PHE A 134 7.61 10.41 -6.79
CA PHE A 134 7.34 11.76 -6.25
C PHE A 134 8.63 12.52 -5.93
N PRO A 135 9.44 12.85 -6.96
CA PRO A 135 10.65 13.61 -6.75
C PRO A 135 10.31 15.00 -6.16
N GLY A 136 10.88 15.30 -5.00
CA GLY A 136 10.58 16.50 -4.22
C GLY A 136 9.64 16.29 -3.02
N ALA A 137 8.97 15.14 -2.93
CA ALA A 137 8.25 14.77 -1.72
C ALA A 137 9.21 14.48 -0.55
N ASN A 138 8.77 14.78 0.66
CA ASN A 138 9.46 14.39 1.88
C ASN A 138 9.09 12.94 2.23
N VAL A 139 9.77 11.98 1.62
CA VAL A 139 9.49 10.55 1.85
C VAL A 139 10.14 10.09 3.15
N GLN A 140 9.31 9.70 4.09
CA GLN A 140 9.74 9.24 5.42
C GLN A 140 10.20 7.78 5.39
N LYS A 141 10.83 7.37 6.50
CA LYS A 141 11.14 5.96 6.74
C LYS A 141 9.85 5.14 6.75
N GLY A 142 9.80 4.13 5.88
CA GLY A 142 8.65 3.23 5.75
C GLY A 142 8.49 2.28 6.94
N PHE A 143 7.31 1.67 7.01
CA PHE A 143 6.97 0.63 7.97
C PHE A 143 6.60 -0.65 7.21
N SER A 144 6.97 -1.80 7.76
CA SER A 144 6.57 -3.10 7.22
C SER A 144 6.11 -4.04 8.34
N ILE A 145 5.11 -4.86 8.05
CA ILE A 145 4.58 -5.84 8.97
C ILE A 145 4.23 -7.14 8.21
N TYR A 146 4.48 -8.28 8.85
CA TYR A 146 4.03 -9.56 8.30
C TYR A 146 2.50 -9.62 8.21
N GLY A 147 1.98 -10.08 7.09
CA GLY A 147 0.54 -10.21 6.87
C GLY A 147 -0.14 -11.11 7.90
N HIS A 148 0.51 -12.23 8.29
CA HIS A 148 -0.01 -13.12 9.31
C HIS A 148 -0.01 -12.52 10.74
N GLU A 149 0.71 -11.41 10.97
CA GLU A 149 0.77 -10.72 12.27
C GLU A 149 -0.22 -9.55 12.38
N VAL A 150 -0.74 -9.01 11.27
CA VAL A 150 -1.50 -7.73 11.31
C VAL A 150 -2.67 -7.76 12.27
N ARG A 151 -3.35 -8.90 12.43
CA ARG A 151 -4.54 -9.02 13.28
C ARG A 151 -4.24 -9.10 14.77
N THR A 152 -3.00 -9.44 15.12
CA THR A 152 -2.57 -9.63 16.52
C THR A 152 -1.58 -8.59 16.99
N GLU A 153 -0.89 -7.91 16.07
CA GLU A 153 0.24 -7.03 16.35
C GLU A 153 -0.05 -5.54 16.07
N LYS A 154 -1.28 -5.07 16.33
CA LYS A 154 -1.66 -3.65 16.23
C LYS A 154 -0.67 -2.74 16.97
N GLY A 155 -0.11 -3.20 18.09
CA GLY A 155 0.88 -2.47 18.87
C GLY A 155 2.16 -2.10 18.10
N LYS A 156 2.53 -2.86 17.05
CA LYS A 156 3.66 -2.49 16.18
C LYS A 156 3.35 -1.24 15.36
N VAL A 157 2.12 -1.13 14.83
CA VAL A 157 1.64 0.05 14.10
C VAL A 157 1.59 1.26 15.03
N GLU A 158 1.03 1.09 16.23
CA GLU A 158 0.96 2.14 17.24
C GLU A 158 2.36 2.67 17.62
N LYS A 159 3.31 1.77 17.88
CA LYS A 159 4.70 2.14 18.20
C LYS A 159 5.36 2.90 17.05
N TRP A 160 5.13 2.47 15.80
CA TRP A 160 5.65 3.16 14.63
C TRP A 160 5.08 4.57 14.51
N LEU A 161 3.75 4.75 14.63
CA LEU A 161 3.08 6.04 14.54
C LEU A 161 3.55 7.01 15.65
N LYS A 162 3.70 6.54 16.89
CA LYS A 162 4.28 7.31 17.98
C LYS A 162 5.71 7.79 17.68
N GLY A 163 6.50 6.95 17.00
CA GLY A 163 7.84 7.31 16.54
C GLY A 163 7.85 8.40 15.46
N LEU A 164 6.73 8.60 14.75
CA LEU A 164 6.52 9.67 13.78
C LEU A 164 5.88 10.93 14.38
N GLY A 165 5.46 10.88 15.65
CA GLY A 165 4.85 12.01 16.35
C GLY A 165 3.32 12.04 16.36
N TYR A 166 2.67 10.92 16.04
CA TYR A 166 1.22 10.74 16.12
C TYR A 166 0.76 10.16 17.45
#